data_4d25ef23a57a078955d518d8a0d3e487
#
_entry.id   4d25ef23a57a078955d518d8a0d3e487
#
_cell.length_a   1.000
_cell.length_b   1.000
_cell.length_c   1.000
_cell.angle_alpha   90.00
_cell.angle_beta   90.00
_cell.angle_gamma   90.00
#
_symmetry.space_group_name_H-M   'P 1'
#
loop_
_entity.id
_entity.type
_entity.pdbx_description
1 polymer ?
#
loop_
_entity_poly.entity_id
_entity_poly.type
_entity_poly.pdbx_seq_one_letter_code
_entity_poly.pdbx_strand_id
1 'polypeptide(L)'
;MEAFAVTRNYYNYEDSYTDVIAICYTEDKCKEVIEKDKKKDNHPLMDIKTYYDEKDTVREAINHLCKMEESCPKKGGFLNKFHYDQLNKTRRHAYDILKEKYSDCTLTDDVMYKFSEEERFYLMQLLTRCFEGLTYEQYEELNEHYSSINEDPEHIHYNYKKFEIQ
;
A
#
# COMPACT_ATOMS: atom_id res chain seq x y z
N MET A 1 -4.26 -29.10 34.27
CA MET A 1 -3.18 -28.21 33.77
C MET A 1 -3.86 -27.02 33.08
N GLU A 2 -3.46 -25.78 33.38
CA GLU A 2 -4.06 -24.61 32.78
C GLU A 2 -3.37 -24.27 31.46
N ALA A 3 -4.16 -23.87 30.46
CA ALA A 3 -3.68 -23.40 29.17
C ALA A 3 -4.56 -22.24 28.65
N PHE A 4 -4.08 -21.57 27.63
CA PHE A 4 -4.75 -20.44 26.98
C PHE A 4 -4.87 -20.73 25.48
N ALA A 5 -6.07 -20.62 24.95
CA ALA A 5 -6.30 -20.62 23.52
C ALA A 5 -6.18 -19.17 23.00
N VAL A 6 -5.24 -18.91 22.13
CA VAL A 6 -5.10 -17.62 21.43
C VAL A 6 -5.92 -17.68 20.16
N THR A 7 -6.83 -16.72 20.01
CA THR A 7 -7.75 -16.66 18.87
C THR A 7 -7.54 -15.38 18.08
N ARG A 8 -7.70 -15.51 16.78
CA ARG A 8 -7.78 -14.43 15.81
C ARG A 8 -9.22 -14.41 15.28
N ASN A 9 -9.92 -13.29 15.50
CA ASN A 9 -11.29 -13.10 15.10
C ASN A 9 -11.35 -12.13 13.94
N TYR A 10 -12.01 -12.51 12.87
CA TYR A 10 -12.25 -11.70 11.69
C TYR A 10 -13.69 -11.22 11.69
N TYR A 11 -13.87 -9.93 11.47
CA TYR A 11 -15.19 -9.33 11.33
C TYR A 11 -15.29 -8.68 9.96
N ASN A 12 -16.00 -9.31 9.06
CA ASN A 12 -16.42 -8.71 7.80
C ASN A 12 -17.92 -8.48 7.83
N TYR A 13 -18.43 -7.54 7.05
CA TYR A 13 -19.86 -7.17 7.03
C TYR A 13 -20.82 -8.35 6.78
N GLU A 14 -20.35 -9.40 6.14
CA GLU A 14 -21.16 -10.56 5.77
C GLU A 14 -20.79 -11.84 6.55
N ASP A 15 -19.54 -11.97 7.01
CA ASP A 15 -19.04 -13.16 7.69
C ASP A 15 -18.12 -12.81 8.86
N SER A 16 -18.27 -13.54 9.95
CA SER A 16 -17.33 -13.51 11.07
C SER A 16 -16.84 -14.93 11.35
N TYR A 17 -15.53 -15.11 11.43
CA TYR A 17 -14.97 -16.40 11.82
C TYR A 17 -13.82 -16.23 12.82
N THR A 18 -13.56 -17.29 13.57
CA THR A 18 -12.58 -17.33 14.63
C THR A 18 -11.63 -18.49 14.42
N ASP A 19 -10.33 -18.18 14.32
CA ASP A 19 -9.28 -19.18 14.26
C ASP A 19 -8.56 -19.30 15.60
N VAL A 20 -8.25 -20.53 16.02
CA VAL A 20 -7.33 -20.78 17.13
C VAL A 20 -5.92 -20.83 16.54
N ILE A 21 -5.12 -19.80 16.78
CA ILE A 21 -3.77 -19.68 16.20
C ILE A 21 -2.68 -20.31 17.06
N ALA A 22 -2.92 -20.47 18.37
CA ALA A 22 -2.00 -21.17 19.28
C ALA A 22 -2.67 -21.61 20.57
N ILE A 23 -2.04 -22.59 21.22
CA ILE A 23 -2.27 -22.95 22.60
C ILE A 23 -1.01 -22.62 23.41
N CYS A 24 -1.15 -21.82 24.45
CA CYS A 24 -0.05 -21.33 25.29
C CYS A 24 -0.29 -21.73 26.76
N TYR A 25 0.78 -21.79 27.54
CA TYR A 25 0.72 -22.13 28.98
C TYR A 25 0.92 -20.91 29.90
N THR A 26 1.22 -19.76 29.33
CA THR A 26 1.36 -18.49 30.06
C THR A 26 0.77 -17.35 29.23
N GLU A 27 0.29 -16.31 29.93
CA GLU A 27 -0.24 -15.11 29.27
C GLU A 27 0.82 -14.36 28.46
N ASP A 28 2.07 -14.32 28.95
CA ASP A 28 3.16 -13.65 28.22
C ASP A 28 3.43 -14.34 26.90
N LYS A 29 3.32 -15.67 26.86
CA LYS A 29 3.43 -16.43 25.60
C LYS A 29 2.29 -16.13 24.65
N CYS A 30 1.08 -15.91 25.17
CA CYS A 30 -0.06 -15.48 24.35
C CYS A 30 0.22 -14.14 23.68
N LYS A 31 0.73 -13.16 24.44
CA LYS A 31 1.09 -11.84 23.91
C LYS A 31 2.18 -11.93 22.82
N GLU A 32 3.23 -12.73 23.04
CA GLU A 32 4.27 -12.97 22.04
C GLU A 32 3.70 -13.56 20.73
N VAL A 33 2.78 -14.51 20.84
CA VAL A 33 2.13 -15.11 19.67
C VAL A 33 1.31 -14.07 18.91
N ILE A 34 0.53 -13.27 19.62
CA ILE A 34 -0.28 -12.21 19.02
C ILE A 34 0.62 -11.20 18.29
N GLU A 35 1.68 -10.70 18.94
CA GLU A 35 2.59 -9.75 18.32
C GLU A 35 3.34 -10.35 17.12
N LYS A 36 3.64 -11.64 17.15
CA LYS A 36 4.25 -12.34 16.01
C LYS A 36 3.27 -12.51 14.86
N ASP A 37 2.00 -12.79 15.16
CA ASP A 37 0.97 -12.97 14.14
C ASP A 37 0.62 -11.65 13.46
N LYS A 38 0.45 -10.57 14.24
CA LYS A 38 0.28 -9.21 13.71
C LYS A 38 1.39 -8.79 12.74
N LYS A 39 2.64 -9.24 12.98
CA LYS A 39 3.77 -8.93 12.12
C LYS A 39 3.80 -9.74 10.82
N LYS A 40 3.06 -10.84 10.72
CA LYS A 40 3.00 -11.62 9.47
C LYS A 40 2.27 -10.86 8.35
N ASP A 41 1.32 -10.01 8.74
CA ASP A 41 0.53 -9.23 7.80
C ASP A 41 1.25 -7.93 7.38
N ASN A 42 2.39 -7.60 8.02
CA ASN A 42 3.21 -6.45 7.69
C ASN A 42 4.32 -6.82 6.71
N HIS A 43 4.32 -6.18 5.56
CA HIS A 43 5.45 -6.30 4.63
C HIS A 43 6.69 -5.58 5.19
N PRO A 44 7.91 -6.16 5.09
CA PRO A 44 9.12 -5.57 5.67
C PRO A 44 9.48 -4.21 5.06
N LEU A 45 8.97 -3.88 3.87
CA LEU A 45 9.26 -2.64 3.16
C LEU A 45 8.28 -1.50 3.50
N MET A 46 7.06 -1.82 4.00
CA MET A 46 6.03 -0.82 4.19
C MET A 46 4.96 -1.27 5.18
N ASP A 47 4.42 -0.34 5.95
CA ASP A 47 3.21 -0.50 6.76
C ASP A 47 1.96 -0.50 5.88
N ILE A 48 0.99 -1.37 6.14
CA ILE A 48 -0.25 -1.48 5.37
C ILE A 48 -1.01 -0.15 5.34
N LYS A 49 -1.16 0.49 6.51
CA LYS A 49 -1.88 1.75 6.60
C LYS A 49 -1.25 2.83 5.74
N THR A 50 0.06 2.98 5.83
CA THR A 50 0.81 3.93 5.01
C THR A 50 0.64 3.63 3.51
N TYR A 51 0.65 2.35 3.13
CA TYR A 51 0.43 1.94 1.75
C TYR A 51 -0.94 2.37 1.22
N TYR A 52 -2.02 2.14 1.97
CA TYR A 52 -3.37 2.51 1.53
C TYR A 52 -3.59 4.03 1.53
N ASP A 53 -3.17 4.72 2.58
CA ASP A 53 -3.27 6.18 2.70
C ASP A 53 -2.52 6.87 1.55
N GLU A 54 -1.33 6.40 1.23
CA GLU A 54 -0.53 6.92 0.13
C GLU A 54 -1.15 6.62 -1.24
N LYS A 55 -1.73 5.44 -1.43
CA LYS A 55 -2.40 5.06 -2.67
C LYS A 55 -3.62 5.95 -2.97
N ASP A 56 -4.40 6.31 -1.96
CA ASP A 56 -5.52 7.25 -2.09
C ASP A 56 -5.03 8.67 -2.37
N THR A 57 -4.00 9.12 -1.67
CA THR A 57 -3.35 10.43 -1.91
C THR A 57 -2.84 10.55 -3.34
N VAL A 58 -2.25 9.50 -3.89
CA VAL A 58 -1.79 9.45 -5.28
C VAL A 58 -2.95 9.58 -6.26
N ARG A 59 -4.04 8.85 -6.04
CA ARG A 59 -5.24 8.91 -6.87
C ARG A 59 -5.83 10.31 -6.88
N GLU A 60 -5.92 10.95 -5.72
CA GLU A 60 -6.40 12.32 -5.60
C GLU A 60 -5.48 13.31 -6.33
N ALA A 61 -4.16 13.16 -6.20
CA ALA A 61 -3.18 14.00 -6.88
C ALA A 61 -3.29 13.86 -8.42
N ILE A 62 -3.44 12.64 -8.94
CA ILE A 62 -3.65 12.38 -10.36
C ILE A 62 -4.95 13.03 -10.85
N ASN A 63 -6.06 12.81 -10.14
CA ASN A 63 -7.35 13.40 -10.48
C ASN A 63 -7.31 14.92 -10.47
N HIS A 64 -6.60 15.51 -9.49
CA HIS A 64 -6.42 16.96 -9.42
C HIS A 64 -5.64 17.50 -10.63
N LEU A 65 -4.56 16.83 -11.03
CA LEU A 65 -3.78 17.21 -12.21
C LEU A 65 -4.57 17.11 -13.50
N CYS A 66 -5.34 16.03 -13.68
CA CYS A 66 -6.22 15.87 -14.85
C CYS A 66 -7.23 17.03 -14.95
N LYS A 67 -7.92 17.36 -13.87
CA LYS A 67 -8.86 18.48 -13.82
C LYS A 67 -8.22 19.84 -14.10
N MET A 68 -6.99 20.05 -13.60
CA MET A 68 -6.25 21.28 -13.90
C MET A 68 -5.88 21.39 -15.40
N GLU A 69 -5.59 20.27 -16.06
CA GLU A 69 -5.24 20.27 -17.48
C GLU A 69 -6.46 20.49 -18.38
N GLU A 70 -7.61 19.90 -18.02
CA GLU A 70 -8.88 20.15 -18.70
C GLU A 70 -9.29 21.62 -18.65
N SER A 71 -9.09 22.27 -17.50
CA SER A 71 -9.47 23.68 -17.30
C SER A 71 -8.49 24.69 -17.90
N CYS A 72 -7.24 24.28 -18.12
CA CYS A 72 -6.18 25.19 -18.57
C CYS A 72 -5.10 24.45 -19.40
N PRO A 73 -5.41 24.03 -20.64
CA PRO A 73 -4.47 23.32 -21.49
C PRO A 73 -3.27 24.24 -21.80
N LYS A 74 -2.14 23.99 -21.13
CA LYS A 74 -0.90 24.67 -21.43
C LYS A 74 -0.18 23.95 -22.58
N LYS A 75 0.50 24.74 -23.44
CA LYS A 75 1.48 24.18 -24.36
C LYS A 75 2.61 23.51 -23.56
N GLY A 76 2.83 22.24 -23.81
CA GLY A 76 3.80 21.41 -23.11
C GLY A 76 3.14 20.45 -22.12
N GLY A 77 3.49 19.18 -22.16
CA GLY A 77 2.88 18.13 -21.38
C GLY A 77 3.02 18.29 -19.86
N PHE A 78 2.39 17.41 -19.11
CA PHE A 78 2.34 17.45 -17.63
C PHE A 78 3.74 17.41 -16.98
N LEU A 79 4.72 16.79 -17.63
CA LEU A 79 6.10 16.75 -17.13
C LEU A 79 6.78 18.11 -17.08
N ASN A 80 6.37 19.05 -17.93
CA ASN A 80 6.92 20.41 -17.92
C ASN A 80 6.49 21.24 -16.70
N LYS A 81 5.58 20.73 -15.87
CA LYS A 81 5.18 21.34 -14.59
C LYS A 81 6.19 21.07 -13.48
N PHE A 82 7.08 20.11 -13.67
CA PHE A 82 8.06 19.71 -12.66
C PHE A 82 9.38 20.48 -12.87
N HIS A 83 9.84 21.14 -11.82
CA HIS A 83 11.17 21.70 -11.79
C HIS A 83 12.18 20.60 -11.46
N TYR A 84 12.81 20.04 -12.46
CA TYR A 84 13.70 18.87 -12.36
C TYR A 84 14.75 19.03 -11.24
N ASP A 85 15.36 20.21 -11.12
CA ASP A 85 16.39 20.48 -10.11
C ASP A 85 15.87 20.41 -8.65
N GLN A 86 14.57 20.58 -8.46
CA GLN A 86 13.92 20.49 -7.14
C GLN A 86 13.48 19.07 -6.78
N LEU A 87 13.57 18.14 -7.73
CA LEU A 87 13.22 16.74 -7.48
C LEU A 87 14.35 16.02 -6.73
N ASN A 88 13.98 15.13 -5.81
CA ASN A 88 14.94 14.21 -5.19
C ASN A 88 15.38 13.12 -6.18
N LYS A 89 16.33 12.29 -5.79
CA LYS A 89 16.91 11.26 -6.65
C LYS A 89 15.87 10.29 -7.24
N THR A 90 14.93 9.81 -6.42
CA THR A 90 13.87 8.87 -6.82
C THR A 90 12.95 9.52 -7.85
N ARG A 91 12.48 10.73 -7.57
CA ARG A 91 11.57 11.45 -8.46
C ARG A 91 12.25 11.90 -9.77
N ARG A 92 13.55 12.21 -9.74
CA ARG A 92 14.32 12.47 -10.98
C ARG A 92 14.38 11.23 -11.86
N HIS A 93 14.65 10.06 -11.27
CA HIS A 93 14.67 8.80 -11.99
C HIS A 93 13.30 8.50 -12.63
N ALA A 94 12.23 8.63 -11.87
CA ALA A 94 10.87 8.47 -12.38
C ALA A 94 10.54 9.49 -13.51
N TYR A 95 10.96 10.74 -13.35
CA TYR A 95 10.82 11.77 -14.38
C TYR A 95 11.54 11.39 -15.66
N ASP A 96 12.78 10.93 -15.57
CA ASP A 96 13.62 10.58 -16.73
C ASP A 96 12.99 9.42 -17.52
N ILE A 97 12.45 8.39 -16.83
CA ILE A 97 11.75 7.28 -17.47
C ILE A 97 10.50 7.75 -18.22
N LEU A 98 9.69 8.58 -17.58
CA LEU A 98 8.44 9.05 -18.18
C LEU A 98 8.65 10.07 -19.30
N LYS A 99 9.71 10.86 -19.24
CA LYS A 99 10.00 11.94 -20.19
C LYS A 99 10.20 11.45 -21.61
N GLU A 100 10.86 10.34 -21.78
CA GLU A 100 11.15 9.79 -23.11
C GLU A 100 9.86 9.55 -23.90
N LYS A 101 8.81 9.09 -23.24
CA LYS A 101 7.56 8.67 -23.88
C LYS A 101 6.44 9.69 -23.76
N TYR A 102 6.40 10.47 -22.70
CA TYR A 102 5.27 11.31 -22.31
C TYR A 102 5.59 12.81 -22.18
N SER A 103 6.73 13.29 -22.74
CA SER A 103 7.16 14.69 -22.61
C SER A 103 6.10 15.70 -23.07
N ASP A 104 5.39 15.38 -24.13
CA ASP A 104 4.38 16.25 -24.76
C ASP A 104 2.93 15.85 -24.45
N CYS A 105 2.74 14.84 -23.59
CA CYS A 105 1.41 14.35 -23.23
C CYS A 105 0.74 15.26 -22.21
N THR A 106 -0.53 15.59 -22.48
CA THR A 106 -1.45 16.12 -21.47
C THR A 106 -1.99 14.97 -20.61
N LEU A 107 -1.95 15.09 -19.31
CA LEU A 107 -2.42 14.08 -18.38
C LEU A 107 -3.95 14.18 -18.26
N THR A 108 -4.65 13.30 -18.96
CA THR A 108 -6.11 13.15 -18.92
C THR A 108 -6.49 11.73 -18.51
N ASP A 109 -7.73 11.48 -18.12
CA ASP A 109 -8.20 10.14 -17.76
C ASP A 109 -7.92 9.14 -18.89
N ASP A 110 -8.16 9.50 -20.14
CA ASP A 110 -7.89 8.64 -21.31
C ASP A 110 -6.41 8.29 -21.46
N VAL A 111 -5.52 9.21 -21.13
CA VAL A 111 -4.07 8.99 -21.17
C VAL A 111 -3.64 8.06 -20.06
N MET A 112 -4.24 8.19 -18.86
CA MET A 112 -3.94 7.34 -17.71
C MET A 112 -4.14 5.85 -17.99
N TYR A 113 -5.14 5.49 -18.81
CA TYR A 113 -5.36 4.09 -19.20
C TYR A 113 -4.30 3.53 -20.16
N LYS A 114 -3.48 4.40 -20.77
CA LYS A 114 -2.40 4.00 -21.68
C LYS A 114 -1.08 3.72 -20.98
N PHE A 115 -0.94 4.16 -19.73
CA PHE A 115 0.25 3.85 -18.93
C PHE A 115 0.25 2.36 -18.56
N SER A 116 1.40 1.71 -18.73
CA SER A 116 1.62 0.39 -18.14
C SER A 116 1.60 0.47 -16.60
N GLU A 117 1.54 -0.67 -15.93
CA GLU A 117 1.59 -0.69 -14.45
C GLU A 117 2.90 -0.12 -13.94
N GLU A 118 4.01 -0.44 -14.57
CA GLU A 118 5.33 0.12 -14.26
C GLU A 118 5.36 1.64 -14.46
N GLU A 119 4.82 2.14 -15.58
CA GLU A 119 4.76 3.58 -15.84
C GLU A 119 3.86 4.30 -14.82
N ARG A 120 2.77 3.68 -14.38
CA ARG A 120 1.91 4.21 -13.30
C ARG A 120 2.66 4.26 -11.97
N PHE A 121 3.47 3.25 -11.66
CA PHE A 121 4.33 3.26 -10.48
C PHE A 121 5.31 4.45 -10.51
N TYR A 122 6.01 4.69 -11.62
CA TYR A 122 6.89 5.85 -11.74
C TYR A 122 6.14 7.18 -11.70
N LEU A 123 4.93 7.23 -12.26
CA LEU A 123 4.07 8.41 -12.12
C LEU A 123 3.70 8.68 -10.66
N MET A 124 3.38 7.64 -9.89
CA MET A 124 3.11 7.76 -8.45
C MET A 124 4.33 8.28 -7.69
N GLN A 125 5.52 7.75 -7.96
CA GLN A 125 6.76 8.25 -7.34
C GLN A 125 7.06 9.71 -7.70
N LEU A 126 6.74 10.13 -8.93
CA LEU A 126 6.95 11.50 -9.38
C LEU A 126 5.99 12.49 -8.73
N LEU A 127 4.70 12.14 -8.62
CA LEU A 127 3.65 13.02 -8.12
C LEU A 127 3.69 13.20 -6.61
N THR A 128 4.11 12.16 -5.90
CA THR A 128 4.13 12.11 -4.45
C THR A 128 5.47 11.57 -3.95
N ARG A 129 5.60 11.39 -2.63
CA ARG A 129 6.73 10.67 -2.05
C ARG A 129 6.42 9.19 -1.81
N CYS A 130 5.30 8.71 -2.35
CA CYS A 130 4.93 7.32 -2.22
C CYS A 130 5.95 6.41 -2.87
N PHE A 131 6.19 5.28 -2.24
CA PHE A 131 7.12 4.25 -2.72
C PHE A 131 8.56 4.75 -2.92
N GLU A 132 8.94 5.82 -2.21
CA GLU A 132 10.29 6.39 -2.29
C GLU A 132 11.34 5.35 -1.90
N GLY A 133 12.27 5.07 -2.82
CA GLY A 133 13.33 4.09 -2.61
C GLY A 133 12.97 2.65 -3.00
N LEU A 134 11.75 2.35 -3.42
CA LEU A 134 11.39 1.05 -3.98
C LEU A 134 11.74 0.97 -5.47
N THR A 135 12.14 -0.20 -5.92
CA THR A 135 12.14 -0.58 -7.35
C THR A 135 10.74 -1.04 -7.76
N TYR A 136 10.50 -1.14 -9.08
CA TYR A 136 9.22 -1.64 -9.55
C TYR A 136 8.97 -3.10 -9.13
N GLU A 137 9.99 -3.95 -9.16
CA GLU A 137 9.90 -5.35 -8.71
C GLU A 137 9.53 -5.46 -7.23
N GLN A 138 10.10 -4.60 -6.37
CA GLN A 138 9.74 -4.54 -4.95
C GLN A 138 8.31 -4.05 -4.75
N TYR A 139 7.84 -3.13 -5.59
CA TYR A 139 6.46 -2.68 -5.58
C TYR A 139 5.49 -3.79 -6.02
N GLU A 140 5.83 -4.58 -7.05
CA GLU A 140 5.03 -5.74 -7.47
C GLU A 140 4.93 -6.76 -6.33
N GLU A 141 6.06 -7.12 -5.69
CA GLU A 141 6.10 -8.01 -4.54
C GLU A 141 5.19 -7.51 -3.40
N LEU A 142 5.27 -6.22 -3.09
CA LEU A 142 4.44 -5.57 -2.09
C LEU A 142 2.95 -5.63 -2.46
N ASN A 143 2.62 -5.37 -3.71
CA ASN A 143 1.25 -5.36 -4.21
C ASN A 143 0.64 -6.77 -4.25
N GLU A 144 1.42 -7.78 -4.62
CA GLU A 144 1.02 -9.20 -4.53
C GLU A 144 0.79 -9.61 -3.08
N HIS A 145 1.68 -9.21 -2.17
CA HIS A 145 1.53 -9.46 -0.75
C HIS A 145 0.20 -8.90 -0.21
N TYR A 146 -0.11 -7.64 -0.48
CA TYR A 146 -1.36 -7.01 -0.01
C TYR A 146 -2.60 -7.52 -0.74
N SER A 147 -2.48 -7.96 -1.99
CA SER A 147 -3.58 -8.60 -2.70
C SER A 147 -3.91 -10.00 -2.15
N SER A 148 -2.94 -10.66 -1.51
CA SER A 148 -3.13 -11.95 -0.84
C SER A 148 -3.73 -11.84 0.56
N ILE A 149 -3.67 -10.64 1.17
CA ILE A 149 -4.35 -10.35 2.45
C ILE A 149 -5.80 -10.01 2.12
N ASN A 150 -6.66 -11.03 2.18
CA ASN A 150 -8.10 -10.89 1.87
C ASN A 150 -8.88 -10.10 2.92
N GLU A 151 -8.22 -9.54 3.95
CA GLU A 151 -8.87 -9.00 5.13
C GLU A 151 -8.26 -7.68 5.54
N ASP A 152 -9.13 -6.71 5.80
CA ASP A 152 -8.73 -5.43 6.37
C ASP A 152 -8.17 -5.67 7.79
N PRO A 153 -6.90 -5.31 8.07
CA PRO A 153 -6.29 -5.49 9.39
C PRO A 153 -7.07 -4.81 10.52
N GLU A 154 -7.84 -3.76 10.23
CA GLU A 154 -8.68 -3.08 11.22
C GLU A 154 -9.82 -3.98 11.72
N HIS A 155 -10.19 -5.00 10.96
CA HIS A 155 -11.24 -5.97 11.32
C HIS A 155 -10.71 -7.23 12.01
N ILE A 156 -9.39 -7.31 12.27
CA ILE A 156 -8.77 -8.43 12.97
C ILE A 156 -8.66 -8.13 14.46
N HIS A 157 -9.29 -8.92 15.28
CA HIS A 157 -9.22 -8.82 16.73
C HIS A 157 -8.60 -10.07 17.33
N TYR A 158 -7.64 -9.87 18.23
CA TYR A 158 -7.00 -10.95 18.95
C TYR A 158 -7.53 -11.05 20.37
N ASN A 159 -7.71 -12.29 20.82
CA ASN A 159 -8.09 -12.58 22.20
C ASN A 159 -7.37 -13.84 22.68
N TYR A 160 -7.32 -14.05 24.00
CA TYR A 160 -6.92 -15.33 24.57
C TYR A 160 -7.82 -15.69 25.73
N LYS A 161 -8.21 -16.95 25.78
CA LYS A 161 -9.11 -17.50 26.81
C LYS A 161 -8.46 -18.66 27.52
N LYS A 162 -8.48 -18.60 28.85
CA LYS A 162 -8.01 -19.68 29.74
C LYS A 162 -8.97 -20.87 29.69
N PHE A 163 -8.41 -22.07 29.69
CA PHE A 163 -9.16 -23.31 29.82
C PHE A 163 -8.35 -24.37 30.60
N GLU A 164 -9.04 -25.36 31.15
CA GLU A 164 -8.40 -26.48 31.84
C GLU A 164 -8.26 -27.68 30.90
N ILE A 165 -7.05 -28.22 30.84
CA ILE A 165 -6.80 -29.48 30.15
C ILE A 165 -7.09 -30.60 31.18
N GLN A 166 -8.12 -31.42 30.91
CA GLN A 166 -8.48 -32.60 31.66
C GLN A 166 -7.49 -33.75 31.46
#